data_fbdcd9560a8cf76a7338b3dc1394999f
#
_entry.id   fbdcd9560a8cf76a7338b3dc1394999f
#
_cell.length_a   1.000
_cell.length_b   1.000
_cell.length_c   1.000
_cell.angle_alpha   90.00
_cell.angle_beta   90.00
_cell.angle_gamma   90.00
#
_symmetry.space_group_name_H-M   'P 1'
#
loop_
_entity.id
_entity.type
_entity.pdbx_description
1 polymer ?
#
loop_
_entity_poly.entity_id
_entity_poly.type
_entity_poly.pdbx_seq_one_letter_code
_entity_poly.pdbx_strand_id
1 'polypeptide(L)'
;ISTFCWAVANDEEFTVNDRSTELEVLYVDDLVEGMFDLLEGKEKHCEFDGVETVLDDKGRYCCVPVTHKATLGEIVDLLEEFKSQPVSLMMPKCPDGSFAKKLFSLYLSYLPTDKFKYAMKMNCDERGSFTELVHTEDCGQVSINISKPGITKGQHWHNSKWEQFIVVHGHGLIQERNINTGETVEFEVSG
;
A
#
# COMPACT_ATOMS: atom_id res chain seq x y z
N ILE A 1 -10.24 17.68 -0.07
CA ILE A 1 -9.71 16.30 -0.10
C ILE A 1 -10.85 15.30 0.04
N SER A 2 -11.68 15.38 1.07
CA SER A 2 -12.81 14.45 1.30
C SER A 2 -13.70 14.28 0.08
N THR A 3 -13.98 15.36 -0.67
CA THR A 3 -14.75 15.30 -1.92
C THR A 3 -14.08 14.43 -2.97
N PHE A 4 -12.76 14.53 -3.14
CA PHE A 4 -12.00 13.67 -4.08
C PHE A 4 -11.99 12.22 -3.62
N CYS A 5 -11.74 11.96 -2.33
CA CYS A 5 -11.80 10.60 -1.77
C CYS A 5 -13.18 9.96 -2.02
N TRP A 6 -14.25 10.69 -1.74
CA TRP A 6 -15.61 10.22 -1.97
C TRP A 6 -15.89 9.95 -3.45
N ALA A 7 -15.53 10.88 -4.33
CA ALA A 7 -15.77 10.76 -5.78
C ALA A 7 -15.02 9.54 -6.35
N VAL A 8 -13.71 9.39 -6.05
CA VAL A 8 -12.92 8.27 -6.52
C VAL A 8 -13.44 6.93 -5.97
N ALA A 9 -13.82 6.88 -4.69
CA ALA A 9 -14.35 5.67 -4.04
C ALA A 9 -15.71 5.24 -4.65
N ASN A 10 -16.52 6.21 -5.10
CA ASN A 10 -17.87 5.97 -5.62
C ASN A 10 -17.97 6.01 -7.14
N ASP A 11 -16.85 6.09 -7.86
CA ASP A 11 -16.80 6.19 -9.34
C ASP A 11 -17.51 7.43 -9.90
N GLU A 12 -17.51 8.52 -9.13
CA GLU A 12 -18.11 9.79 -9.54
C GLU A 12 -17.11 10.70 -10.26
N GLU A 13 -17.59 11.49 -11.19
CA GLU A 13 -16.78 12.46 -11.91
C GLU A 13 -16.42 13.66 -11.00
N PHE A 14 -15.21 14.14 -11.13
CA PHE A 14 -14.75 15.37 -10.49
C PHE A 14 -13.76 16.11 -11.39
N THR A 15 -13.54 17.37 -11.09
CA THR A 15 -12.60 18.21 -11.84
C THR A 15 -11.54 18.79 -10.92
N VAL A 16 -10.32 18.89 -11.43
CA VAL A 16 -9.20 19.57 -10.78
C VAL A 16 -8.80 20.74 -11.66
N ASN A 17 -9.06 21.96 -11.20
CA ASN A 17 -8.82 23.16 -12.01
C ASN A 17 -7.32 23.40 -12.23
N ASP A 18 -6.51 23.21 -11.19
CA ASP A 18 -5.06 23.36 -11.25
C ASP A 18 -4.40 22.29 -10.39
N ARG A 19 -3.77 21.32 -11.04
CA ARG A 19 -3.08 20.19 -10.37
C ARG A 19 -1.86 20.64 -9.59
N SER A 20 -1.28 21.81 -9.88
CA SER A 20 -0.09 22.33 -9.19
C SER A 20 -0.42 23.05 -7.88
N THR A 21 -1.70 23.31 -7.59
CA THR A 21 -2.10 23.96 -6.34
C THR A 21 -1.70 23.09 -5.15
N GLU A 22 -0.80 23.63 -4.32
CA GLU A 22 -0.36 22.99 -3.07
C GLU A 22 -1.35 23.28 -1.93
N LEU A 23 -1.64 22.27 -1.16
CA LEU A 23 -2.43 22.33 0.08
C LEU A 23 -1.55 21.90 1.26
N GLU A 24 -1.69 22.59 2.36
CA GLU A 24 -1.22 22.13 3.66
C GLU A 24 -2.41 21.58 4.44
N VAL A 25 -2.29 20.34 4.90
CA VAL A 25 -3.40 19.58 5.47
C VAL A 25 -3.00 18.92 6.77
N LEU A 26 -3.97 18.82 7.68
CA LEU A 26 -3.85 18.17 8.96
C LEU A 26 -4.81 16.96 9.00
N TYR A 27 -4.31 15.83 9.44
CA TYR A 27 -5.14 14.64 9.61
C TYR A 27 -5.93 14.72 10.93
N VAL A 28 -7.15 14.20 10.92
CA VAL A 28 -8.07 14.36 12.05
C VAL A 28 -7.55 13.72 13.35
N ASP A 29 -6.88 12.58 13.27
CA ASP A 29 -6.35 11.91 14.47
C ASP A 29 -5.19 12.72 15.08
N ASP A 30 -4.32 13.32 14.26
CA ASP A 30 -3.26 14.21 14.74
C ASP A 30 -3.85 15.45 15.43
N LEU A 31 -4.98 15.97 14.93
CA LEU A 31 -5.69 17.06 15.59
C LEU A 31 -6.24 16.64 16.95
N VAL A 32 -6.86 15.45 17.01
CA VAL A 32 -7.41 14.90 18.26
C VAL A 32 -6.30 14.66 19.29
N GLU A 33 -5.18 14.09 18.88
CA GLU A 33 -4.01 13.93 19.76
C GLU A 33 -3.50 15.28 20.28
N GLY A 34 -3.38 16.29 19.41
CA GLY A 34 -3.01 17.65 19.82
C GLY A 34 -4.01 18.28 20.82
N MET A 35 -5.31 17.95 20.70
CA MET A 35 -6.31 18.37 21.70
C MET A 35 -6.10 17.67 23.05
N PHE A 36 -5.73 16.39 23.07
CA PHE A 36 -5.37 15.69 24.31
C PHE A 36 -4.09 16.26 24.91
N ASP A 37 -3.08 16.54 24.11
CA ASP A 37 -1.85 17.21 24.56
C ASP A 37 -2.15 18.55 25.25
N LEU A 38 -3.07 19.34 24.68
CA LEU A 38 -3.52 20.59 25.29
C LEU A 38 -4.17 20.37 26.66
N LEU A 39 -5.02 19.34 26.78
CA LEU A 39 -5.67 19.01 28.07
C LEU A 39 -4.66 18.53 29.13
N GLU A 40 -3.56 17.96 28.72
CA GLU A 40 -2.48 17.48 29.59
C GLU A 40 -1.38 18.53 29.85
N GLY A 41 -1.48 19.72 29.25
CA GLY A 41 -0.48 20.78 29.37
C GLY A 41 0.82 20.46 28.63
N LYS A 42 0.73 19.74 27.52
CA LYS A 42 1.84 19.32 26.63
C LYS A 42 1.74 19.95 25.25
N GLU A 43 0.84 20.91 25.10
CA GLU A 43 0.58 21.60 23.83
C GLU A 43 1.83 22.20 23.23
N LYS A 44 1.84 22.29 21.91
CA LYS A 44 2.85 23.02 21.14
C LYS A 44 2.36 24.43 20.84
N HIS A 45 3.28 25.37 20.89
CA HIS A 45 3.00 26.76 20.60
C HIS A 45 3.64 27.20 19.29
N CYS A 46 3.08 28.23 18.68
CA CYS A 46 3.58 28.82 17.46
C CYS A 46 3.28 30.30 17.37
N GLU A 47 4.01 30.96 16.49
CA GLU A 47 3.75 32.29 15.95
C GLU A 47 3.65 32.24 14.43
N PHE A 48 3.23 33.33 13.83
CA PHE A 48 3.18 33.48 12.39
C PHE A 48 4.25 34.44 11.91
N ASP A 49 5.06 34.03 10.93
CA ASP A 49 5.95 34.89 10.17
C ASP A 49 5.33 35.09 8.77
N GLY A 50 4.68 36.26 8.60
CA GLY A 50 3.86 36.49 7.40
C GLY A 50 2.66 35.58 7.33
N VAL A 51 2.74 34.52 6.48
CA VAL A 51 1.70 33.49 6.32
C VAL A 51 2.15 32.11 6.82
N GLU A 52 3.42 31.96 7.20
CA GLU A 52 3.97 30.70 7.66
C GLU A 52 3.82 30.53 9.17
N THR A 53 3.53 29.29 9.59
CA THR A 53 3.49 28.92 11.01
C THR A 53 4.90 28.54 11.45
N VAL A 54 5.41 29.26 12.46
CA VAL A 54 6.72 29.00 13.05
C VAL A 54 6.56 28.49 14.47
N LEU A 55 7.12 27.31 14.75
CA LEU A 55 7.11 26.75 16.11
C LEU A 55 7.94 27.62 17.04
N ASP A 56 7.34 28.03 18.17
CA ASP A 56 7.98 28.83 19.21
C ASP A 56 7.33 28.47 20.56
N ASP A 57 8.11 27.96 21.49
CA ASP A 57 7.61 27.56 22.83
C ASP A 57 6.95 28.72 23.60
N LYS A 58 7.20 29.98 23.23
CA LYS A 58 6.57 31.18 23.77
C LYS A 58 5.53 31.79 22.84
N GLY A 59 5.22 31.10 21.75
CA GLY A 59 4.25 31.54 20.77
C GLY A 59 2.86 31.74 21.37
N ARG A 60 2.12 32.69 20.81
CA ARG A 60 0.76 33.04 21.29
C ARG A 60 -0.32 32.01 20.96
N TYR A 61 -0.05 31.17 20.00
CA TYR A 61 -1.04 30.24 19.47
C TYR A 61 -0.66 28.80 19.80
N CYS A 62 -1.62 27.99 20.21
CA CYS A 62 -1.46 26.55 20.25
C CYS A 62 -1.58 25.99 18.83
N CYS A 63 -0.74 25.03 18.48
CA CYS A 63 -0.74 24.41 17.17
C CYS A 63 -0.51 22.91 17.24
N VAL A 64 -0.94 22.22 16.18
CA VAL A 64 -0.58 20.82 15.92
C VAL A 64 0.50 20.83 14.84
N PRO A 65 1.75 20.46 15.16
CA PRO A 65 2.89 20.65 14.25
C PRO A 65 2.97 19.59 13.13
N VAL A 66 2.09 18.60 13.14
CA VAL A 66 2.10 17.49 12.19
C VAL A 66 1.19 17.81 11.01
N THR A 67 1.69 18.56 10.04
CA THR A 67 0.99 18.85 8.80
C THR A 67 1.67 18.18 7.61
N HIS A 68 0.93 18.06 6.50
CA HIS A 68 1.43 17.51 5.25
C HIS A 68 1.15 18.48 4.12
N LYS A 69 2.16 18.71 3.27
CA LYS A 69 2.02 19.47 2.03
C LYS A 69 1.89 18.51 0.86
N ALA A 70 0.89 18.73 0.02
CA ALA A 70 0.68 17.96 -1.18
C ALA A 70 -0.05 18.81 -2.22
N THR A 71 0.27 18.62 -3.49
CA THR A 71 -0.48 19.23 -4.59
C THR A 71 -1.78 18.48 -4.85
N LEU A 72 -2.74 19.17 -5.45
CA LEU A 72 -3.99 18.52 -5.89
C LEU A 72 -3.71 17.38 -6.88
N GLY A 73 -2.67 17.51 -7.69
CA GLY A 73 -2.22 16.46 -8.61
C GLY A 73 -1.78 15.20 -7.87
N GLU A 74 -0.87 15.35 -6.90
CA GLU A 74 -0.37 14.23 -6.08
C GLU A 74 -1.49 13.52 -5.32
N ILE A 75 -2.46 14.28 -4.78
CA ILE A 75 -3.62 13.72 -4.09
C ILE A 75 -4.44 12.84 -5.04
N VAL A 76 -4.73 13.33 -6.25
CA VAL A 76 -5.52 12.58 -7.22
C VAL A 76 -4.78 11.35 -7.72
N ASP A 77 -3.47 11.47 -8.01
CA ASP A 77 -2.67 10.35 -8.47
C ASP A 77 -2.62 9.22 -7.43
N LEU A 78 -2.45 9.55 -6.14
CA LEU A 78 -2.53 8.58 -5.04
C LEU A 78 -3.91 7.92 -4.96
N LEU A 79 -5.00 8.68 -5.09
CA LEU A 79 -6.34 8.13 -5.03
C LEU A 79 -6.64 7.18 -6.20
N GLU A 80 -6.17 7.49 -7.40
CA GLU A 80 -6.28 6.59 -8.56
C GLU A 80 -5.43 5.32 -8.39
N GLU A 81 -4.24 5.43 -7.79
CA GLU A 81 -3.43 4.28 -7.41
C GLU A 81 -4.18 3.38 -6.43
N PHE A 82 -4.77 3.95 -5.36
CA PHE A 82 -5.56 3.20 -4.38
C PHE A 82 -6.74 2.49 -5.03
N LYS A 83 -7.47 3.18 -5.92
CA LYS A 83 -8.59 2.63 -6.67
C LYS A 83 -8.18 1.46 -7.56
N SER A 84 -6.99 1.51 -8.14
CA SER A 84 -6.50 0.49 -9.06
C SER A 84 -6.05 -0.80 -8.35
N GLN A 85 -5.79 -0.75 -7.06
CA GLN A 85 -5.19 -1.84 -6.27
C GLN A 85 -5.90 -3.19 -6.40
N PRO A 86 -7.26 -3.29 -6.41
CA PRO A 86 -7.95 -4.58 -6.56
C PRO A 86 -7.71 -5.26 -7.91
N VAL A 87 -7.33 -4.50 -8.93
CA VAL A 87 -7.06 -5.00 -10.29
C VAL A 87 -5.57 -5.20 -10.52
N SER A 88 -4.76 -4.23 -10.14
CA SER A 88 -3.30 -4.28 -10.29
C SER A 88 -2.63 -5.22 -9.29
N LEU A 89 -3.28 -5.49 -8.17
CA LEU A 89 -2.74 -6.18 -6.98
C LEU A 89 -1.51 -5.48 -6.39
N MET A 90 -1.21 -4.26 -6.85
CA MET A 90 -0.09 -3.46 -6.35
C MET A 90 -0.44 -2.85 -5.01
N MET A 91 0.35 -3.15 -3.99
CA MET A 91 0.20 -2.51 -2.67
C MET A 91 0.70 -1.08 -2.74
N PRO A 92 -0.14 -0.10 -2.35
CA PRO A 92 0.29 1.29 -2.34
C PRO A 92 1.39 1.52 -1.31
N LYS A 93 2.32 2.40 -1.63
CA LYS A 93 3.39 2.81 -0.71
C LYS A 93 2.86 3.74 0.38
N CYS A 94 2.55 3.16 1.52
CA CYS A 94 1.98 3.87 2.67
C CYS A 94 2.87 3.77 3.92
N PRO A 95 4.07 4.38 3.94
CA PRO A 95 4.92 4.39 5.13
C PRO A 95 4.20 4.93 6.36
N ASP A 96 4.58 4.47 7.53
CA ASP A 96 3.97 4.93 8.78
C ASP A 96 4.12 6.46 8.95
N GLY A 97 3.07 7.12 9.40
CA GLY A 97 3.01 8.57 9.54
C GLY A 97 2.97 9.37 8.23
N SER A 98 3.06 8.72 7.06
CA SER A 98 3.05 9.43 5.77
C SER A 98 1.67 9.99 5.41
N PHE A 99 1.69 11.05 4.56
CA PHE A 99 0.47 11.57 3.94
C PHE A 99 -0.31 10.50 3.19
N ALA A 100 0.39 9.66 2.40
CA ALA A 100 -0.23 8.59 1.63
C ALA A 100 -1.01 7.61 2.53
N LYS A 101 -0.46 7.22 3.70
CA LYS A 101 -1.16 6.33 4.65
C LYS A 101 -2.42 6.97 5.22
N LYS A 102 -2.35 8.24 5.60
CA LYS A 102 -3.49 9.01 6.12
C LYS A 102 -4.56 9.22 5.05
N LEU A 103 -4.15 9.54 3.82
CA LEU A 103 -5.04 9.67 2.68
C LEU A 103 -5.72 8.33 2.32
N PHE A 104 -4.97 7.21 2.38
CA PHE A 104 -5.52 5.88 2.14
C PHE A 104 -6.58 5.51 3.19
N SER A 105 -6.33 5.80 4.48
CA SER A 105 -7.32 5.60 5.53
C SER A 105 -8.59 6.40 5.29
N LEU A 106 -8.45 7.67 4.86
CA LEU A 106 -9.58 8.52 4.50
C LEU A 106 -10.34 7.97 3.28
N TYR A 107 -9.62 7.54 2.23
CA TYR A 107 -10.21 6.90 1.05
C TYR A 107 -11.04 5.67 1.43
N LEU A 108 -10.47 4.77 2.25
CA LEU A 108 -11.17 3.56 2.71
C LEU A 108 -12.45 3.89 3.49
N SER A 109 -12.48 5.00 4.25
CA SER A 109 -13.68 5.42 4.98
C SER A 109 -14.85 5.81 4.07
N TYR A 110 -14.59 6.14 2.81
CA TYR A 110 -15.61 6.45 1.80
C TYR A 110 -15.91 5.29 0.86
N LEU A 111 -15.14 4.21 0.93
CA LEU A 111 -15.32 3.06 0.04
C LEU A 111 -16.64 2.35 0.37
N PRO A 112 -17.53 2.10 -0.61
CA PRO A 112 -18.73 1.30 -0.40
C PRO A 112 -18.40 -0.11 0.09
N THR A 113 -19.21 -0.65 1.00
CA THR A 113 -18.95 -1.94 1.64
C THR A 113 -18.89 -3.13 0.69
N ASP A 114 -19.58 -3.07 -0.43
CA ASP A 114 -19.54 -4.08 -1.48
C ASP A 114 -18.21 -4.08 -2.25
N LYS A 115 -17.46 -2.97 -2.24
CA LYS A 115 -16.12 -2.82 -2.83
C LYS A 115 -14.97 -3.29 -1.91
N PHE A 116 -15.25 -3.65 -0.64
CA PHE A 116 -14.22 -4.20 0.26
C PHE A 116 -13.74 -5.59 -0.13
N LYS A 117 -14.47 -6.28 -0.97
CA LYS A 117 -14.10 -7.61 -1.47
C LYS A 117 -13.99 -7.60 -2.98
N TYR A 118 -13.00 -8.27 -3.49
CA TYR A 118 -12.82 -8.50 -4.92
C TYR A 118 -12.35 -9.92 -5.18
N ALA A 119 -12.69 -10.44 -6.35
CA ALA A 119 -12.32 -11.78 -6.74
C ALA A 119 -10.87 -11.81 -7.25
N MET A 120 -10.08 -12.73 -6.72
CA MET A 120 -8.73 -13.00 -7.24
C MET A 120 -8.82 -13.81 -8.54
N LYS A 121 -8.00 -13.45 -9.52
CA LYS A 121 -7.91 -14.21 -10.77
C LYS A 121 -7.12 -15.50 -10.54
N MET A 122 -7.82 -16.63 -10.57
CA MET A 122 -7.20 -17.94 -10.51
C MET A 122 -6.93 -18.46 -11.93
N ASN A 123 -5.66 -18.63 -12.28
CA ASN A 123 -5.25 -19.25 -13.54
C ASN A 123 -5.19 -20.76 -13.34
N CYS A 124 -6.09 -21.52 -13.98
CA CYS A 124 -6.20 -22.98 -13.84
C CYS A 124 -5.80 -23.68 -15.11
N ASP A 125 -5.08 -24.80 -14.99
CA ASP A 125 -4.77 -25.71 -16.08
C ASP A 125 -4.77 -27.17 -15.57
N GLU A 126 -4.33 -28.11 -16.41
CA GLU A 126 -4.23 -29.53 -16.05
C GLU A 126 -3.24 -29.81 -14.91
N ARG A 127 -2.29 -28.90 -14.67
CA ARG A 127 -1.24 -29.02 -13.64
C ARG A 127 -1.71 -28.54 -12.27
N GLY A 128 -2.79 -27.75 -12.20
CA GLY A 128 -3.32 -27.17 -10.99
C GLY A 128 -3.75 -25.71 -11.16
N SER A 129 -3.46 -24.85 -10.21
CA SER A 129 -3.80 -23.42 -10.29
C SER A 129 -2.67 -22.53 -9.80
N PHE A 130 -2.70 -21.28 -10.28
CA PHE A 130 -1.81 -20.21 -9.86
C PHE A 130 -2.62 -18.94 -9.65
N THR A 131 -2.47 -18.32 -8.49
CA THR A 131 -3.17 -17.10 -8.10
C THR A 131 -2.18 -16.10 -7.53
N GLU A 132 -2.07 -14.96 -8.17
CA GLU A 132 -1.33 -13.82 -7.62
C GLU A 132 -2.16 -13.17 -6.53
N LEU A 133 -1.54 -12.86 -5.38
CA LEU A 133 -2.20 -12.25 -4.24
C LEU A 133 -1.89 -10.76 -4.13
N VAL A 134 -0.61 -10.41 -4.27
CA VAL A 134 -0.12 -9.06 -4.06
C VAL A 134 1.20 -8.83 -4.79
N HIS A 135 1.36 -7.61 -5.28
CA HIS A 135 2.62 -7.07 -5.80
C HIS A 135 3.09 -5.92 -4.93
N THR A 136 4.39 -5.73 -4.85
CA THR A 136 5.05 -4.56 -4.28
C THR A 136 6.13 -4.07 -5.24
N GLU A 137 6.45 -2.78 -5.19
CA GLU A 137 7.50 -2.23 -6.07
C GLU A 137 8.89 -2.80 -5.77
N ASP A 138 9.18 -3.02 -4.49
CA ASP A 138 10.53 -3.31 -3.99
C ASP A 138 10.69 -4.73 -3.43
N CYS A 139 9.60 -5.38 -3.00
CA CYS A 139 9.63 -6.73 -2.42
C CYS A 139 9.07 -7.82 -3.35
N GLY A 140 8.70 -7.46 -4.57
CA GLY A 140 8.22 -8.41 -5.57
C GLY A 140 6.76 -8.83 -5.38
N GLN A 141 6.48 -10.12 -5.51
CA GLN A 141 5.13 -10.65 -5.59
C GLN A 141 4.95 -11.86 -4.65
N VAL A 142 3.75 -11.97 -4.09
CA VAL A 142 3.31 -13.17 -3.36
C VAL A 142 2.19 -13.86 -4.15
N SER A 143 2.31 -15.16 -4.33
CA SER A 143 1.31 -15.96 -5.06
C SER A 143 1.10 -17.33 -4.43
N ILE A 144 -0.09 -17.90 -4.66
CA ILE A 144 -0.42 -19.27 -4.28
C ILE A 144 -0.35 -20.16 -5.52
N ASN A 145 0.38 -21.25 -5.38
CA ASN A 145 0.51 -22.28 -6.40
C ASN A 145 -0.03 -23.60 -5.86
N ILE A 146 -1.12 -24.09 -6.44
CA ILE A 146 -1.68 -25.41 -6.13
C ILE A 146 -1.27 -26.37 -7.24
N SER A 147 -0.51 -27.41 -6.89
CA SER A 147 -0.06 -28.42 -7.83
C SER A 147 -0.80 -29.74 -7.59
N LYS A 148 -1.22 -30.40 -8.67
CA LYS A 148 -1.78 -31.76 -8.59
C LYS A 148 -0.66 -32.76 -8.31
N PRO A 149 -0.97 -33.91 -7.67
CA PRO A 149 0.01 -34.95 -7.44
C PRO A 149 0.68 -35.43 -8.73
N GLY A 150 1.99 -35.67 -8.67
CA GLY A 150 2.79 -36.15 -9.79
C GLY A 150 3.13 -35.11 -10.87
N ILE A 151 2.76 -33.87 -10.67
CA ILE A 151 3.06 -32.79 -11.62
C ILE A 151 4.41 -32.12 -11.29
N THR A 152 5.25 -32.01 -12.30
CA THR A 152 6.47 -31.21 -12.27
C THR A 152 6.21 -29.85 -12.91
N LYS A 153 6.55 -28.77 -12.22
CA LYS A 153 6.51 -27.38 -12.71
C LYS A 153 7.93 -26.80 -12.68
N GLY A 154 8.14 -25.69 -13.38
CA GLY A 154 9.44 -24.98 -13.41
C GLY A 154 10.19 -25.27 -14.69
N GLN A 155 11.38 -25.86 -14.62
CA GLN A 155 12.32 -26.09 -15.74
C GLN A 155 12.82 -24.78 -16.37
N HIS A 156 13.05 -23.76 -15.54
CA HIS A 156 13.56 -22.45 -15.95
C HIS A 156 14.51 -21.89 -14.87
N TRP A 157 15.20 -20.83 -15.19
CA TRP A 157 16.06 -20.10 -14.26
C TRP A 157 15.78 -18.60 -14.32
N HIS A 158 16.22 -17.88 -13.31
CA HIS A 158 16.10 -16.45 -13.22
C HIS A 158 17.47 -15.78 -13.06
N ASN A 159 17.67 -14.66 -13.76
CA ASN A 159 18.89 -13.85 -13.66
C ASN A 159 18.72 -12.63 -12.75
N SER A 160 17.47 -12.18 -12.54
CA SER A 160 17.18 -10.90 -11.89
C SER A 160 16.31 -11.02 -10.65
N LYS A 161 15.79 -12.20 -10.36
CA LYS A 161 14.98 -12.48 -9.18
C LYS A 161 15.37 -13.79 -8.51
N TRP A 162 15.10 -13.89 -7.24
CA TRP A 162 15.15 -15.12 -6.47
C TRP A 162 13.76 -15.43 -5.92
N GLU A 163 13.52 -16.67 -5.57
CA GLU A 163 12.22 -17.17 -5.15
C GLU A 163 12.36 -17.86 -3.80
N GLN A 164 11.33 -17.70 -2.97
CA GLN A 164 11.18 -18.43 -1.72
C GLN A 164 9.92 -19.26 -1.81
N PHE A 165 10.03 -20.56 -1.54
CA PHE A 165 8.90 -21.47 -1.49
C PHE A 165 8.52 -21.75 -0.03
N ILE A 166 7.22 -21.59 0.27
CA ILE A 166 6.63 -21.94 1.56
C ILE A 166 5.53 -22.97 1.27
N VAL A 167 5.74 -24.19 1.72
CA VAL A 167 4.73 -25.26 1.58
C VAL A 167 3.77 -25.17 2.75
N VAL A 168 2.50 -24.88 2.46
CA VAL A 168 1.45 -24.73 3.50
C VAL A 168 0.59 -25.97 3.66
N HIS A 169 0.62 -26.90 2.67
CA HIS A 169 -0.10 -28.15 2.72
C HIS A 169 0.45 -29.14 1.70
N GLY A 170 0.54 -30.42 2.09
CA GLY A 170 0.99 -31.53 1.23
C GLY A 170 2.48 -31.77 1.28
N HIS A 171 2.97 -32.52 0.29
CA HIS A 171 4.39 -32.90 0.17
C HIS A 171 4.85 -32.63 -1.26
N GLY A 172 6.08 -32.22 -1.41
CA GLY A 172 6.71 -31.97 -2.70
C GLY A 172 8.22 -32.15 -2.66
N LEU A 173 8.80 -32.23 -3.86
CA LEU A 173 10.24 -32.23 -4.07
C LEU A 173 10.62 -30.97 -4.83
N ILE A 174 11.52 -30.17 -4.28
CA ILE A 174 12.13 -29.03 -4.96
C ILE A 174 13.50 -29.50 -5.46
N GLN A 175 13.75 -29.29 -6.75
CA GLN A 175 15.02 -29.62 -7.39
C GLN A 175 15.65 -28.34 -7.95
N GLU A 176 16.87 -28.06 -7.52
CA GLU A 176 17.69 -26.97 -8.06
C GLU A 176 18.85 -27.55 -8.85
N ARG A 177 19.05 -27.11 -10.06
CA ARG A 177 20.12 -27.56 -10.92
C ARG A 177 21.04 -26.40 -11.29
N ASN A 178 22.34 -26.58 -11.03
CA ASN A 178 23.35 -25.66 -11.53
C ASN A 178 23.47 -25.81 -13.05
N ILE A 179 23.19 -24.75 -13.79
CA ILE A 179 23.19 -24.77 -15.27
C ILE A 179 24.57 -24.96 -15.86
N ASN A 180 25.64 -24.64 -15.13
CA ASN A 180 27.02 -24.76 -15.62
C ASN A 180 27.64 -26.15 -15.34
N THR A 181 27.37 -26.71 -14.15
CA THR A 181 27.94 -28.01 -13.73
C THR A 181 27.01 -29.18 -13.97
N GLY A 182 25.69 -28.93 -14.09
CA GLY A 182 24.65 -29.94 -14.17
C GLY A 182 24.33 -30.63 -12.83
N GLU A 183 25.01 -30.23 -11.76
CA GLU A 183 24.74 -30.76 -10.41
C GLU A 183 23.32 -30.38 -9.98
N THR A 184 22.63 -31.34 -9.35
CA THR A 184 21.26 -31.14 -8.85
C THR A 184 21.26 -31.33 -7.34
N VAL A 185 20.59 -30.43 -6.64
CA VAL A 185 20.29 -30.52 -5.21
C VAL A 185 18.78 -30.71 -5.07
N GLU A 186 18.37 -31.57 -4.15
CA GLU A 186 16.97 -31.93 -3.93
C GLU A 186 16.57 -31.64 -2.47
N PHE A 187 15.37 -31.08 -2.30
CA PHE A 187 14.79 -30.79 -1.00
C PHE A 187 13.41 -31.40 -0.92
N GLU A 188 13.20 -32.35 -0.01
CA GLU A 188 11.86 -32.77 0.37
C GLU A 188 11.22 -31.70 1.24
N VAL A 189 10.02 -31.28 0.91
CA VAL A 189 9.30 -30.20 1.58
C VAL A 189 7.87 -30.64 1.90
N SER A 190 7.39 -30.20 3.06
CA SER A 190 6.02 -30.50 3.52
C SER A 190 5.43 -29.33 4.31
N GLY A 191 4.08 -29.21 4.28
CA GLY A 191 3.29 -28.29 5.08
C GLY A 191 2.28 -29.01 5.96
#